data_d69a2c67af76fe2111edb3db1afaffe7
#
_entry.id   d69a2c67af76fe2111edb3db1afaffe7
#
_cell.length_a   1.000
_cell.length_b   1.000
_cell.length_c   1.000
_cell.angle_alpha   90.00
_cell.angle_beta   90.00
_cell.angle_gamma   90.00
#
_symmetry.space_group_name_H-M   'P 1'
#
loop_
_entity.id
_entity.type
_entity.pdbx_description
1 polymer ?
#
loop_
_entity_poly.entity_id
_entity_poly.type
_entity_poly.pdbx_seq_one_letter_code
_entity_poly.pdbx_strand_id
1 'polypeptide(L)'
;MKKSMMHLFATLSVVLAFSTTHTFSKGGENYFYGNPLVLNGKPLDYQTFWKGSKGVLALVKGNPTSSDATKVPFKIYLKHDGQVINKGLSSDSRELYEVEIAHILALARFGDQLIIEPAREMDAKAKRVINLTKIDLMYMIFSPMFAKQKGGDGC
;
A
#
# COMPACT_ATOMS: atom_id res chain seq x y z
N MET A 1 -7.02 22.12 69.82
CA MET A 1 -6.33 22.43 68.55
C MET A 1 -5.80 21.13 67.90
N LYS A 2 -6.66 20.17 67.52
CA LYS A 2 -6.24 18.88 66.89
C LYS A 2 -7.12 18.40 65.71
N LYS A 3 -8.01 19.24 65.20
CA LYS A 3 -8.93 18.82 64.09
C LYS A 3 -8.66 19.47 62.72
N SER A 4 -7.70 20.40 62.63
CA SER A 4 -7.44 21.12 61.39
C SER A 4 -6.35 20.52 60.49
N MET A 5 -5.63 19.48 60.96
CA MET A 5 -4.48 18.93 60.20
C MET A 5 -4.82 17.68 59.38
N MET A 6 -6.06 17.18 59.50
CA MET A 6 -6.47 15.93 58.83
C MET A 6 -7.12 16.16 57.45
N HIS A 7 -7.47 17.39 57.11
CA HIS A 7 -8.06 17.70 55.79
C HIS A 7 -7.05 18.14 54.73
N LEU A 8 -5.77 18.38 55.11
CA LEU A 8 -4.74 18.83 54.16
C LEU A 8 -4.12 17.67 53.35
N PHE A 9 -4.24 16.42 53.84
CA PHE A 9 -3.67 15.26 53.16
C PHE A 9 -4.64 14.59 52.14
N ALA A 10 -5.94 14.88 52.21
CA ALA A 10 -6.94 14.28 51.33
C ALA A 10 -7.04 14.97 49.98
N THR A 11 -6.56 16.21 49.84
CA THR A 11 -6.68 16.96 48.58
C THR A 11 -5.46 16.85 47.68
N LEU A 12 -4.34 16.27 48.15
CA LEU A 12 -3.13 16.13 47.35
C LEU A 12 -3.10 14.83 46.52
N SER A 13 -3.98 13.87 46.82
CA SER A 13 -3.97 12.56 46.13
C SER A 13 -4.81 12.49 44.84
N VAL A 14 -5.60 13.52 44.51
CA VAL A 14 -6.52 13.50 43.37
C VAL A 14 -5.93 14.12 42.10
N VAL A 15 -4.82 14.87 42.20
CA VAL A 15 -4.26 15.62 41.06
C VAL A 15 -3.28 14.78 40.20
N LEU A 16 -2.86 13.59 40.66
CA LEU A 16 -1.84 12.78 39.95
C LEU A 16 -2.40 11.75 38.97
N ALA A 17 -3.72 11.68 38.76
CA ALA A 17 -4.34 10.60 37.95
C ALA A 17 -4.74 10.99 36.50
N PHE A 18 -4.47 12.21 36.05
CA PHE A 18 -4.92 12.66 34.70
C PHE A 18 -3.81 13.16 33.78
N SER A 19 -2.64 12.56 33.85
CA SER A 19 -1.57 12.86 32.87
C SER A 19 -1.21 11.65 32.04
N THR A 20 -2.20 10.87 31.58
CA THR A 20 -1.99 10.06 30.37
C THR A 20 -2.12 11.01 29.18
N THR A 21 -1.08 11.75 28.89
CA THR A 21 -0.91 12.34 27.57
C THR A 21 -0.80 11.18 26.60
N HIS A 22 -1.92 10.85 25.96
CA HIS A 22 -1.86 10.15 24.69
C HIS A 22 -1.06 11.04 23.75
N THR A 23 0.24 10.81 23.67
CA THR A 23 1.04 11.30 22.55
C THR A 23 0.51 10.56 21.32
N PHE A 24 -0.52 11.15 20.71
CA PHE A 24 -0.80 10.87 19.31
C PHE A 24 0.49 11.24 18.59
N SER A 25 1.25 10.23 18.24
CA SER A 25 2.29 10.36 17.23
C SER A 25 1.59 10.90 16.00
N LYS A 26 1.75 12.20 15.73
CA LYS A 26 1.43 12.80 14.45
C LYS A 26 2.34 12.10 13.44
N GLY A 27 1.89 10.96 12.94
CA GLY A 27 2.49 10.32 11.77
C GLY A 27 2.54 11.39 10.70
N GLY A 28 3.75 11.76 10.27
CA GLY A 28 3.96 12.86 9.35
C GLY A 28 3.03 12.72 8.15
N GLU A 29 2.44 13.83 7.71
CA GLU A 29 1.42 13.93 6.65
C GLU A 29 1.80 13.27 5.30
N ASN A 30 3.02 12.75 5.17
CA ASN A 30 3.57 12.18 3.93
C ASN A 30 4.21 10.80 4.13
N TYR A 31 3.62 9.96 4.97
CA TYR A 31 4.18 8.64 5.22
C TYR A 31 3.66 7.62 4.20
N PHE A 32 4.57 7.15 3.34
CA PHE A 32 4.34 6.03 2.43
C PHE A 32 5.22 4.85 2.84
N TYR A 33 4.62 3.68 2.90
CA TYR A 33 5.37 2.43 3.04
C TYR A 33 6.21 2.15 1.78
N GLY A 34 7.23 1.31 1.89
CA GLY A 34 8.04 0.89 0.76
C GLY A 34 7.21 0.31 -0.40
N ASN A 35 6.06 -0.31 -0.09
CA ASN A 35 5.05 -0.73 -1.07
C ASN A 35 3.69 -0.10 -0.74
N PRO A 36 3.34 1.05 -1.34
CA PRO A 36 2.06 1.71 -1.11
C PRO A 36 0.95 1.22 -2.05
N LEU A 37 1.20 0.22 -2.90
CA LEU A 37 0.20 -0.30 -3.83
C LEU A 37 -0.61 -1.42 -3.21
N VAL A 38 -1.91 -1.37 -3.45
CA VAL A 38 -2.88 -2.35 -2.97
C VAL A 38 -3.66 -2.88 -4.18
N LEU A 39 -3.76 -4.20 -4.29
CA LEU A 39 -4.57 -4.89 -5.29
C LEU A 39 -5.65 -5.71 -4.58
N ASN A 40 -6.92 -5.46 -4.88
CA ASN A 40 -8.05 -6.11 -4.22
C ASN A 40 -8.00 -6.02 -2.68
N GLY A 41 -7.61 -4.88 -2.14
CA GLY A 41 -7.51 -4.64 -0.70
C GLY A 41 -6.30 -5.28 0.00
N LYS A 42 -5.37 -5.88 -0.74
CA LYS A 42 -4.14 -6.49 -0.21
C LYS A 42 -2.91 -5.80 -0.78
N PRO A 43 -1.80 -5.69 -0.02
CA PRO A 43 -0.55 -5.17 -0.56
C PRO A 43 -0.16 -5.90 -1.84
N LEU A 44 0.24 -5.15 -2.85
CA LEU A 44 0.63 -5.71 -4.14
C LEU A 44 1.90 -6.55 -3.98
N ASP A 45 1.86 -7.79 -4.44
CA ASP A 45 3.04 -8.62 -4.57
C ASP A 45 3.64 -8.42 -5.96
N TYR A 46 4.79 -7.76 -6.04
CA TYR A 46 5.50 -7.49 -7.28
C TYR A 46 6.07 -8.74 -7.96
N GLN A 47 6.29 -9.82 -7.21
CA GLN A 47 6.84 -11.07 -7.75
C GLN A 47 5.80 -11.84 -8.57
N THR A 48 4.54 -11.76 -8.13
CA THR A 48 3.42 -12.43 -8.80
C THR A 48 2.63 -11.51 -9.73
N PHE A 49 2.97 -10.21 -9.75
CA PHE A 49 2.30 -9.25 -10.60
C PHE A 49 2.82 -9.30 -12.05
N TRP A 50 1.92 -9.47 -12.99
CA TRP A 50 2.24 -9.61 -14.40
C TRP A 50 1.13 -9.06 -15.30
N LYS A 51 1.34 -9.10 -16.62
CA LYS A 51 0.39 -8.63 -17.64
C LYS A 51 -1.02 -9.23 -17.51
N GLY A 52 -1.17 -10.45 -16.99
CA GLY A 52 -2.48 -11.11 -16.80
C GLY A 52 -3.14 -10.84 -15.45
N SER A 53 -2.54 -10.03 -14.57
CA SER A 53 -3.12 -9.68 -13.28
C SER A 53 -4.45 -8.95 -13.45
N LYS A 54 -5.39 -9.23 -12.53
CA LYS A 54 -6.74 -8.66 -12.54
C LYS A 54 -7.07 -8.10 -11.17
N GLY A 55 -7.96 -7.13 -11.14
CA GLY A 55 -8.49 -6.56 -9.91
C GLY A 55 -8.35 -5.05 -9.81
N VAL A 56 -8.82 -4.52 -8.69
CA VAL A 56 -8.84 -3.09 -8.42
C VAL A 56 -7.54 -2.69 -7.75
N LEU A 57 -6.76 -1.86 -8.44
CA LEU A 57 -5.53 -1.25 -7.92
C LEU A 57 -5.84 0.07 -7.25
N ALA A 58 -5.26 0.29 -6.08
CA ALA A 58 -5.27 1.57 -5.37
C ALA A 58 -3.86 1.94 -4.90
N LEU A 59 -3.63 3.24 -4.75
CA LEU A 59 -2.45 3.80 -4.11
C LEU A 59 -2.85 4.28 -2.72
N VAL A 60 -2.13 3.86 -1.67
CA VAL A 60 -2.49 4.19 -0.30
C VAL A 60 -1.34 4.83 0.47
N LYS A 61 -1.72 5.73 1.35
CA LYS A 61 -0.88 6.35 2.38
C LYS A 61 -1.14 5.64 3.70
N GLY A 62 -0.12 5.46 4.52
CA GLY A 62 -0.17 4.65 5.74
C GLY A 62 0.11 3.18 5.47
N ASN A 63 -0.15 2.33 6.44
CA ASN A 63 0.12 0.90 6.32
C ASN A 63 -0.89 0.22 5.38
N PRO A 64 -0.48 -0.32 4.23
CA PRO A 64 -1.38 -0.94 3.26
C PRO A 64 -2.09 -2.20 3.77
N THR A 65 -1.68 -2.75 4.93
CA THR A 65 -2.37 -3.86 5.60
C THR A 65 -3.39 -3.39 6.63
N SER A 66 -3.41 -2.09 6.94
CA SER A 66 -4.30 -1.51 7.94
C SER A 66 -5.56 -0.96 7.30
N SER A 67 -6.68 -1.06 8.03
CA SER A 67 -7.94 -0.40 7.67
C SER A 67 -7.84 1.14 7.65
N ASP A 68 -6.82 1.70 8.31
CA ASP A 68 -6.58 3.14 8.39
C ASP A 68 -5.83 3.69 7.16
N ALA A 69 -5.45 2.81 6.22
CA ALA A 69 -4.80 3.23 4.99
C ALA A 69 -5.72 4.14 4.16
N THR A 70 -5.22 5.32 3.83
CA THR A 70 -5.98 6.33 3.08
C THR A 70 -5.63 6.28 1.60
N LYS A 71 -6.63 6.17 0.72
CA LYS A 71 -6.42 6.20 -0.73
C LYS A 71 -5.91 7.56 -1.19
N VAL A 72 -4.93 7.54 -2.08
CA VAL A 72 -4.30 8.72 -2.67
C VAL A 72 -4.65 8.78 -4.16
N PRO A 73 -5.04 9.95 -4.69
CA PRO A 73 -5.34 10.07 -6.10
C PRO A 73 -4.08 9.91 -6.94
N PHE A 74 -4.20 9.19 -8.05
CA PHE A 74 -3.08 8.87 -8.93
C PHE A 74 -3.47 8.84 -10.41
N LYS A 75 -2.45 8.87 -11.26
CA LYS A 75 -2.50 8.60 -12.70
C LYS A 75 -1.81 7.28 -12.97
N ILE A 76 -2.31 6.54 -13.96
CA ILE A 76 -1.73 5.27 -14.38
C ILE A 76 -1.64 5.20 -15.89
N TYR A 77 -0.50 4.76 -16.40
CA TYR A 77 -0.24 4.64 -17.82
C TYR A 77 0.86 3.65 -18.15
N LEU A 78 0.91 3.20 -19.39
CA LEU A 78 1.94 2.31 -19.91
C LEU A 78 2.99 3.10 -20.69
N LYS A 79 4.26 2.68 -20.55
CA LYS A 79 5.38 3.12 -21.39
C LYS A 79 6.01 1.95 -22.10
N HIS A 80 6.33 2.14 -23.39
CA HIS A 80 7.12 1.25 -24.22
C HIS A 80 8.30 2.04 -24.78
N ASP A 81 9.52 1.56 -24.56
CA ASP A 81 10.75 2.26 -24.98
C ASP A 81 10.77 3.76 -24.63
N GLY A 82 10.32 4.09 -23.41
CA GLY A 82 10.25 5.46 -22.92
C GLY A 82 9.05 6.28 -23.41
N GLN A 83 8.29 5.80 -24.37
CA GLN A 83 7.10 6.49 -24.91
C GLN A 83 5.82 6.04 -24.20
N VAL A 84 4.92 6.97 -23.92
CA VAL A 84 3.59 6.66 -23.37
C VAL A 84 2.72 6.09 -24.45
N ILE A 85 2.31 4.81 -24.31
CA ILE A 85 1.51 4.09 -25.31
C ILE A 85 0.02 4.10 -25.01
N ASN A 86 -0.37 4.28 -23.76
CA ASN A 86 -1.79 4.40 -23.39
C ASN A 86 -2.06 5.75 -22.73
N LYS A 87 -2.66 6.64 -23.49
CA LYS A 87 -3.14 7.94 -22.98
C LYS A 87 -4.62 7.87 -22.53
N GLY A 88 -5.31 6.75 -22.79
CA GLY A 88 -6.77 6.69 -22.79
C GLY A 88 -7.45 6.69 -21.44
N LEU A 89 -6.79 6.21 -20.37
CA LEU A 89 -7.39 6.18 -19.02
C LEU A 89 -6.92 7.33 -18.13
N SER A 90 -5.81 7.96 -18.48
CA SER A 90 -5.28 9.11 -17.74
C SER A 90 -5.07 10.36 -18.58
N SER A 91 -5.49 10.36 -19.86
CA SER A 91 -5.36 11.54 -20.75
C SER A 91 -6.32 12.67 -20.38
N ASP A 92 -7.46 12.33 -19.80
CA ASP A 92 -8.32 13.31 -19.19
C ASP A 92 -7.90 13.41 -17.74
N SER A 93 -7.33 14.52 -17.33
CA SER A 93 -7.04 15.11 -16.02
C SER A 93 -7.79 14.56 -14.78
N ARG A 94 -8.44 13.42 -14.91
CA ARG A 94 -9.25 12.82 -13.86
C ARG A 94 -8.36 12.07 -12.88
N GLU A 95 -8.33 12.54 -11.66
CA GLU A 95 -7.70 11.85 -10.55
C GLU A 95 -8.46 10.56 -10.26
N LEU A 96 -7.74 9.43 -10.29
CA LEU A 96 -8.28 8.12 -9.97
C LEU A 96 -7.84 7.74 -8.55
N TYR A 97 -8.75 7.29 -7.73
CA TYR A 97 -8.45 6.69 -6.42
C TYR A 97 -8.32 5.17 -6.51
N GLU A 98 -8.96 4.59 -7.51
CA GLU A 98 -8.96 3.16 -7.82
C GLU A 98 -9.10 2.93 -9.31
N VAL A 99 -8.55 1.83 -9.81
CA VAL A 99 -8.69 1.46 -11.21
C VAL A 99 -8.71 -0.06 -11.38
N GLU A 100 -9.62 -0.58 -12.24
CA GLU A 100 -9.57 -1.96 -12.69
C GLU A 100 -8.40 -2.13 -13.66
N ILE A 101 -7.39 -2.89 -13.23
CA ILE A 101 -6.10 -2.95 -13.93
C ILE A 101 -6.12 -3.81 -15.19
N ALA A 102 -7.07 -4.75 -15.28
CA ALA A 102 -7.12 -5.70 -16.39
C ALA A 102 -7.22 -5.01 -17.74
N HIS A 103 -7.98 -3.91 -17.86
CA HIS A 103 -8.14 -3.15 -19.09
C HIS A 103 -6.84 -2.47 -19.53
N ILE A 104 -6.04 -2.01 -18.59
CA ILE A 104 -4.74 -1.37 -18.87
C ILE A 104 -3.74 -2.43 -19.31
N LEU A 105 -3.66 -3.53 -18.56
CA LEU A 105 -2.72 -4.62 -18.81
C LEU A 105 -3.03 -5.39 -20.11
N ALA A 106 -4.28 -5.39 -20.56
CA ALA A 106 -4.65 -5.96 -21.87
C ALA A 106 -3.93 -5.29 -23.04
N LEU A 107 -3.60 -4.01 -22.90
CA LEU A 107 -2.87 -3.23 -23.92
C LEU A 107 -1.35 -3.38 -23.79
N ALA A 108 -0.87 -3.93 -22.69
CA ALA A 108 0.54 -4.04 -22.39
C ALA A 108 1.22 -5.16 -23.17
N ARG A 109 2.50 -4.95 -23.49
CA ARG A 109 3.42 -5.96 -24.03
C ARG A 109 4.43 -6.35 -22.98
N PHE A 110 5.08 -7.48 -23.15
CA PHE A 110 6.23 -7.82 -22.30
C PHE A 110 7.37 -6.84 -22.57
N GLY A 111 7.96 -6.32 -21.51
CA GLY A 111 8.97 -5.26 -21.55
C GLY A 111 8.43 -3.85 -21.31
N ASP A 112 7.10 -3.68 -21.37
CA ASP A 112 6.48 -2.40 -21.04
C ASP A 112 6.62 -2.09 -19.56
N GLN A 113 6.53 -0.81 -19.23
CA GLN A 113 6.50 -0.30 -17.87
C GLN A 113 5.09 0.21 -17.55
N LEU A 114 4.55 -0.27 -16.43
CA LEU A 114 3.36 0.32 -15.83
C LEU A 114 3.80 1.41 -14.86
N ILE A 115 3.38 2.63 -15.12
CA ILE A 115 3.69 3.80 -14.29
C ILE A 115 2.48 4.15 -13.45
N ILE A 116 2.65 4.20 -12.14
CA ILE A 116 1.66 4.70 -11.19
C ILE A 116 2.25 5.98 -10.58
N GLU A 117 1.62 7.10 -10.84
CA GLU A 117 2.11 8.42 -10.46
C GLU A 117 1.05 9.16 -9.65
N PRO A 118 1.35 9.56 -8.39
CA PRO A 118 0.43 10.35 -7.59
C PRO A 118 0.01 11.62 -8.34
N ALA A 119 -1.26 12.01 -8.20
CA ALA A 119 -1.77 13.21 -8.82
C ALA A 119 -1.27 14.50 -8.14
N ARG A 120 -0.88 14.40 -6.86
CA ARG A 120 -0.42 15.53 -6.05
C ARG A 120 1.09 15.47 -5.88
N GLU A 121 1.75 16.61 -6.02
CA GLU A 121 3.21 16.74 -5.89
C GLU A 121 3.72 16.32 -4.50
N MET A 122 2.96 16.64 -3.45
CA MET A 122 3.29 16.25 -2.07
C MET A 122 3.39 14.73 -1.87
N ASP A 123 2.74 13.96 -2.73
CA ASP A 123 2.70 12.50 -2.67
C ASP A 123 3.70 11.85 -3.65
N ALA A 124 4.59 12.62 -4.29
CA ALA A 124 5.50 12.17 -5.35
C ALA A 124 6.36 10.94 -4.94
N LYS A 125 6.67 10.79 -3.65
CA LYS A 125 7.40 9.62 -3.09
C LYS A 125 6.67 8.28 -3.29
N ALA A 126 5.37 8.32 -3.53
CA ALA A 126 4.56 7.13 -3.78
C ALA A 126 4.61 6.65 -5.23
N LYS A 127 5.27 7.36 -6.14
CA LYS A 127 5.43 6.94 -7.53
C LYS A 127 6.05 5.56 -7.62
N ARG A 128 5.46 4.70 -8.46
CA ARG A 128 5.96 3.35 -8.72
C ARG A 128 6.04 3.08 -10.21
N VAL A 129 7.07 2.31 -10.56
CA VAL A 129 7.32 1.81 -11.91
C VAL A 129 7.42 0.30 -11.82
N ILE A 130 6.57 -0.40 -12.54
CA ILE A 130 6.53 -1.86 -12.56
C ILE A 130 6.88 -2.33 -13.97
N ASN A 131 7.95 -3.10 -14.10
CA ASN A 131 8.34 -3.70 -15.37
C ASN A 131 7.49 -4.96 -15.61
N LEU A 132 6.77 -5.00 -16.73
CA LEU A 132 5.92 -6.12 -17.09
C LEU A 132 6.75 -7.20 -17.81
N THR A 133 7.43 -8.01 -17.01
CA THR A 133 8.23 -9.12 -17.52
C THR A 133 7.39 -10.36 -17.80
N LYS A 134 7.91 -11.30 -18.59
CA LYS A 134 7.35 -12.66 -18.66
C LYS A 134 7.52 -13.30 -17.30
N ILE A 135 6.46 -13.94 -16.82
CA ILE A 135 6.60 -14.81 -15.65
C ILE A 135 7.52 -15.94 -16.07
N ASP A 136 8.60 -16.12 -15.34
CA ASP A 136 9.42 -17.30 -15.48
C ASP A 136 8.68 -18.49 -14.84
N LEU A 137 7.98 -19.26 -15.69
CA LEU A 137 7.25 -20.46 -15.29
C LEU A 137 8.17 -21.46 -14.58
N MET A 138 9.46 -21.48 -14.92
CA MET A 138 10.44 -22.32 -14.25
C MET A 138 10.60 -21.92 -12.78
N TYR A 139 10.60 -20.63 -12.47
CA TYR A 139 10.67 -20.16 -11.09
C TYR A 139 9.41 -20.54 -10.29
N MET A 140 8.22 -20.50 -10.92
CA MET A 140 6.98 -20.93 -10.28
C MET A 140 6.96 -22.45 -10.00
N ILE A 141 7.43 -23.27 -10.94
CA ILE A 141 7.41 -24.75 -10.82
C ILE A 141 8.42 -25.23 -9.76
N PHE A 142 9.55 -24.55 -9.64
CA PHE A 142 10.62 -24.92 -8.70
C PHE A 142 10.62 -24.10 -7.41
N SER A 143 9.62 -23.23 -7.19
CA SER A 143 9.48 -22.51 -5.93
C SER A 143 9.16 -23.49 -4.79
N PRO A 144 9.83 -23.39 -3.63
CA PRO A 144 9.68 -24.35 -2.51
C PRO A 144 8.26 -24.46 -1.94
N MET A 145 7.32 -23.58 -2.32
CA MET A 145 5.91 -23.71 -1.95
C MET A 145 5.25 -24.96 -2.56
N PHE A 146 5.70 -25.46 -3.69
CA PHE A 146 5.17 -26.68 -4.29
C PHE A 146 5.90 -27.97 -3.80
N ALA A 147 7.06 -27.83 -3.16
CA ALA A 147 7.83 -28.95 -2.64
C ALA A 147 7.28 -29.50 -1.31
N LYS A 148 6.32 -28.83 -0.66
CA LYS A 148 5.86 -29.18 0.70
C LYS A 148 4.61 -30.06 0.75
N GLN A 149 4.16 -30.61 -0.38
CA GLN A 149 2.96 -31.46 -0.43
C GLN A 149 3.21 -32.90 -0.85
N LYS A 150 4.46 -33.37 -0.70
CA LYS A 150 4.78 -34.79 -0.95
C LYS A 150 5.60 -35.32 0.21
N GLY A 151 4.90 -35.86 1.21
CA GLY A 151 5.58 -36.56 2.27
C GLY A 151 4.78 -36.66 3.54
N GLY A 152 3.91 -37.63 3.63
CA GLY A 152 3.21 -37.93 4.87
C GLY A 152 2.20 -39.06 4.77
N ASP A 153 2.54 -40.10 3.98
CA ASP A 153 1.90 -41.41 4.17
C ASP A 153 3.03 -42.40 4.36
N GLY A 154 3.29 -42.72 5.59
CA GLY A 154 4.26 -43.68 6.00
C GLY A 154 3.87 -44.29 7.33
N CYS A 155 3.17 -45.42 7.28
CA CYS A 155 3.04 -46.50 8.26
C CYS A 155 3.08 -46.14 9.75
#